data_1c868af219f03d72fa45b373e71f61f5
#
_entry.id   1c868af219f03d72fa45b373e71f61f5
#
_cell.length_a   1.000
_cell.length_b   1.000
_cell.length_c   1.000
_cell.angle_alpha   90.00
_cell.angle_beta   90.00
_cell.angle_gamma   90.00
#
_symmetry.space_group_name_H-M   'P 1'
#
loop_
_entity.id
_entity.type
_entity.pdbx_description
1 polymer ?
#
loop_
_entity_poly.entity_id
_entity_poly.type
_entity_poly.pdbx_seq_one_letter_code
_entity_poly.pdbx_strand_id
1 'polypeptide(L)'
;MTEQRSLPVPDGLEGERLDAALSRLFGFSRTRAAELIGAGEVLVDGRQPAKSDRVHAGAWLDVTMPPPITTPMPVAEPVPGMTIVHEDDDIVVVNKPIGVAAHPTVGWTGPTVIGGLMGAGHTIATSGAAERQGIVHRLDANTTGAMVVAKSEHAYSHLKRAFKERTVDKRYHALVQGHPDPFRGTVDAPIDRHPSGDGRFAVVAGGKPSVTHYDTIEAFRAASLLDIKLETGRTHQIRVHMSALRHPCVGDLLYGADPTLAARLGVTRQWLHAVALGFEHPATGEWMSFSTDYPQDLQKALDIVRAES
;
A
#
# COMPACT_ATOMS: atom_id res chain seq x y z
N MET A 1 -3.18 5.51 -32.55
CA MET A 1 -1.85 5.60 -33.20
C MET A 1 -0.81 5.57 -32.10
N THR A 2 0.16 4.69 -32.19
CA THR A 2 1.27 4.59 -31.25
C THR A 2 2.24 5.75 -31.55
N GLU A 3 2.48 6.64 -30.59
CA GLU A 3 3.43 7.74 -30.75
C GLU A 3 4.85 7.18 -30.73
N GLN A 4 5.65 7.51 -31.73
CA GLN A 4 7.07 7.17 -31.78
C GLN A 4 7.91 8.43 -31.56
N ARG A 5 8.89 8.35 -30.69
CA ARG A 5 9.85 9.43 -30.47
C ARG A 5 11.24 8.99 -30.82
N SER A 6 11.89 9.80 -31.65
CA SER A 6 13.25 9.58 -32.14
C SER A 6 14.11 10.78 -31.78
N LEU A 7 15.23 10.54 -31.08
CA LEU A 7 16.14 11.60 -30.65
C LEU A 7 17.58 11.06 -30.44
N PRO A 8 18.61 11.91 -30.58
CA PRO A 8 19.95 11.52 -30.18
C PRO A 8 20.08 11.49 -28.65
N VAL A 9 20.86 10.55 -28.13
CA VAL A 9 21.22 10.50 -26.70
C VAL A 9 22.01 11.75 -26.32
N PRO A 10 21.57 12.54 -25.34
CA PRO A 10 22.29 13.71 -24.87
C PRO A 10 23.64 13.37 -24.22
N ASP A 11 24.64 14.26 -24.33
CA ASP A 11 25.98 14.09 -23.74
C ASP A 11 25.95 13.77 -22.24
N GLY A 12 25.00 14.35 -21.49
CA GLY A 12 24.84 14.14 -20.06
C GLY A 12 24.39 12.73 -19.66
N LEU A 13 24.16 11.84 -20.63
CA LEU A 13 23.79 10.44 -20.42
C LEU A 13 24.85 9.45 -20.89
N GLU A 14 26.03 9.94 -21.33
CA GLU A 14 27.14 9.08 -21.78
C GLU A 14 27.47 8.00 -20.74
N GLY A 15 27.50 6.75 -21.18
CA GLY A 15 27.84 5.59 -20.37
C GLY A 15 26.77 5.19 -19.33
N GLU A 16 25.61 5.87 -19.25
CA GLU A 16 24.52 5.44 -18.40
C GLU A 16 23.88 4.13 -18.91
N ARG A 17 23.27 3.39 -18.01
CA ARG A 17 22.46 2.23 -18.41
C ARG A 17 21.22 2.71 -19.15
N LEU A 18 20.82 2.00 -20.19
CA LEU A 18 19.68 2.37 -21.02
C LEU A 18 18.37 2.50 -20.22
N ASP A 19 18.11 1.60 -19.26
CA ASP A 19 16.92 1.68 -18.40
C ASP A 19 16.89 2.97 -17.55
N ALA A 20 18.06 3.46 -17.13
CA ALA A 20 18.20 4.71 -16.39
C ALA A 20 18.09 5.94 -17.32
N ALA A 21 18.71 5.88 -18.49
CA ALA A 21 18.64 6.94 -19.49
C ALA A 21 17.20 7.19 -19.95
N LEU A 22 16.43 6.14 -20.25
CA LEU A 22 15.00 6.24 -20.59
C LEU A 22 14.17 6.84 -19.45
N SER A 23 14.48 6.46 -18.20
CA SER A 23 13.82 7.03 -17.03
C SER A 23 14.04 8.55 -16.94
N ARG A 24 15.25 9.03 -17.22
CA ARG A 24 15.58 10.47 -17.19
C ARG A 24 15.00 11.24 -18.36
N LEU A 25 15.01 10.66 -19.57
CA LEU A 25 14.54 11.31 -20.79
C LEU A 25 13.02 11.42 -20.87
N PHE A 26 12.31 10.37 -20.47
CA PHE A 26 10.87 10.25 -20.69
C PHE A 26 10.05 10.22 -19.40
N GLY A 27 10.68 10.24 -18.22
CA GLY A 27 9.99 10.18 -16.94
C GLY A 27 9.44 8.79 -16.59
N PHE A 28 9.84 7.73 -17.30
CA PHE A 28 9.46 6.36 -16.98
C PHE A 28 10.05 5.90 -15.65
N SER A 29 9.36 4.97 -14.94
CA SER A 29 10.06 4.20 -13.93
C SER A 29 11.08 3.28 -14.61
N ARG A 30 12.18 2.95 -13.90
CA ARG A 30 13.19 2.01 -14.44
C ARG A 30 12.60 0.65 -14.80
N THR A 31 11.60 0.19 -14.05
CA THR A 31 10.86 -1.04 -14.36
C THR A 31 10.12 -0.90 -15.68
N ARG A 32 9.41 0.21 -15.90
CA ARG A 32 8.70 0.46 -17.15
C ARG A 32 9.65 0.59 -18.34
N ALA A 33 10.78 1.25 -18.16
CA ALA A 33 11.83 1.32 -19.18
C ALA A 33 12.35 -0.07 -19.56
N ALA A 34 12.60 -0.93 -18.57
CA ALA A 34 13.04 -2.31 -18.81
C ALA A 34 11.99 -3.18 -19.53
N GLU A 35 10.69 -2.97 -19.24
CA GLU A 35 9.59 -3.62 -19.94
C GLU A 35 9.55 -3.22 -21.43
N LEU A 36 9.64 -1.92 -21.72
CA LEU A 36 9.67 -1.40 -23.10
C LEU A 36 10.87 -1.95 -23.90
N ILE A 37 12.04 -2.00 -23.29
CA ILE A 37 13.22 -2.60 -23.91
C ILE A 37 12.98 -4.08 -24.21
N GLY A 38 12.45 -4.83 -23.24
CA GLY A 38 12.14 -6.24 -23.39
C GLY A 38 11.06 -6.54 -24.43
N ALA A 39 10.11 -5.63 -24.61
CA ALA A 39 9.05 -5.72 -25.62
C ALA A 39 9.51 -5.33 -27.04
N GLY A 40 10.77 -4.86 -27.22
CA GLY A 40 11.27 -4.39 -28.50
C GLY A 40 10.79 -2.99 -28.91
N GLU A 41 10.20 -2.26 -27.98
CA GLU A 41 9.66 -0.90 -28.19
C GLU A 41 10.75 0.19 -28.11
N VAL A 42 12.01 -0.22 -27.94
CA VAL A 42 13.19 0.66 -27.89
C VAL A 42 14.26 0.15 -28.82
N LEU A 43 14.76 1.02 -29.70
CA LEU A 43 15.91 0.73 -30.55
C LEU A 43 17.01 1.76 -30.28
N VAL A 44 18.24 1.33 -30.33
CA VAL A 44 19.45 2.18 -30.31
C VAL A 44 20.21 1.95 -31.60
N ASP A 45 20.39 2.99 -32.42
CA ASP A 45 20.95 2.93 -33.76
C ASP A 45 20.31 1.83 -34.64
N GLY A 46 18.94 1.72 -34.52
CA GLY A 46 18.15 0.75 -35.25
C GLY A 46 18.28 -0.71 -34.77
N ARG A 47 18.95 -0.98 -33.66
CA ARG A 47 19.12 -2.33 -33.07
C ARG A 47 18.40 -2.45 -31.74
N GLN A 48 17.87 -3.64 -31.47
CA GLN A 48 17.25 -3.94 -30.19
C GLN A 48 18.32 -4.13 -29.10
N PRO A 49 18.34 -3.27 -28.04
CA PRO A 49 19.31 -3.34 -26.99
C PRO A 49 18.86 -4.28 -25.84
N ALA A 50 19.80 -4.66 -24.96
CA ALA A 50 19.48 -5.21 -23.64
C ALA A 50 19.27 -4.08 -22.61
N LYS A 51 18.46 -4.35 -21.58
CA LYS A 51 18.16 -3.37 -20.50
C LYS A 51 19.40 -2.86 -19.74
N SER A 52 20.47 -3.65 -19.75
CA SER A 52 21.74 -3.36 -19.09
C SER A 52 22.74 -2.64 -20.00
N ASP A 53 22.45 -2.52 -21.28
CA ASP A 53 23.35 -1.86 -22.22
C ASP A 53 23.55 -0.40 -21.81
N ARG A 54 24.73 0.12 -22.15
CA ARG A 54 25.07 1.50 -21.87
C ARG A 54 24.83 2.32 -23.13
N VAL A 55 24.26 3.51 -22.95
CA VAL A 55 24.04 4.45 -24.03
C VAL A 55 25.33 5.26 -24.29
N HIS A 56 25.51 5.68 -25.53
CA HIS A 56 26.56 6.61 -25.92
C HIS A 56 25.97 7.90 -26.44
N ALA A 57 26.59 9.02 -26.08
CA ALA A 57 26.17 10.33 -26.55
C ALA A 57 26.13 10.36 -28.10
N GLY A 58 25.07 10.93 -28.64
CA GLY A 58 24.82 11.00 -30.07
C GLY A 58 24.26 9.73 -30.71
N ALA A 59 24.24 8.57 -30.03
CA ALA A 59 23.54 7.38 -30.50
C ALA A 59 22.04 7.69 -30.72
N TRP A 60 21.45 7.13 -31.78
CA TRP A 60 20.05 7.43 -32.12
C TRP A 60 19.09 6.51 -31.35
N LEU A 61 18.18 7.11 -30.61
CA LEU A 61 17.23 6.40 -29.77
C LEU A 61 15.84 6.52 -30.37
N ASP A 62 15.25 5.39 -30.79
CA ASP A 62 13.86 5.29 -31.24
C ASP A 62 13.04 4.62 -30.14
N VAL A 63 11.99 5.28 -29.66
CA VAL A 63 11.12 4.78 -28.59
C VAL A 63 9.68 4.83 -29.02
N THR A 64 9.04 3.65 -29.09
CA THR A 64 7.58 3.56 -29.21
C THR A 64 6.99 3.90 -27.86
N MET A 65 6.33 5.06 -27.77
CA MET A 65 5.75 5.54 -26.52
C MET A 65 4.55 4.67 -26.13
N PRO A 66 4.55 4.13 -24.90
CA PRO A 66 3.38 3.43 -24.43
C PRO A 66 2.21 4.41 -24.28
N PRO A 67 0.96 3.93 -24.38
CA PRO A 67 -0.19 4.77 -24.06
C PRO A 67 -0.01 5.31 -22.64
N PRO A 68 -0.41 6.58 -22.39
CA PRO A 68 -0.33 7.16 -21.05
C PRO A 68 -1.09 6.25 -20.06
N ILE A 69 -0.43 5.89 -18.98
CA ILE A 69 -1.11 5.19 -17.87
C ILE A 69 -2.00 6.23 -17.19
N THR A 70 -3.25 6.29 -17.61
CA THR A 70 -4.25 7.11 -16.93
C THR A 70 -4.66 6.40 -15.65
N THR A 71 -4.24 6.93 -14.49
CA THR A 71 -4.81 6.51 -13.22
C THR A 71 -6.27 6.95 -13.19
N PRO A 72 -7.21 6.05 -12.90
CA PRO A 72 -8.61 6.42 -12.80
C PRO A 72 -8.80 7.56 -11.80
N MET A 73 -9.66 8.51 -12.11
CA MET A 73 -10.06 9.57 -11.16
C MET A 73 -11.04 8.98 -10.14
N PRO A 74 -11.11 9.55 -8.91
CA PRO A 74 -12.11 9.15 -7.94
C PRO A 74 -13.51 9.35 -8.50
N VAL A 75 -14.36 8.33 -8.39
CA VAL A 75 -15.78 8.43 -8.71
C VAL A 75 -16.52 8.72 -7.41
N ALA A 76 -17.30 9.80 -7.40
CA ALA A 76 -18.12 10.18 -6.25
C ALA A 76 -19.34 9.25 -6.14
N GLU A 77 -19.25 8.26 -5.28
CA GLU A 77 -20.30 7.26 -5.06
C GLU A 77 -20.35 6.83 -3.59
N PRO A 78 -21.54 6.54 -3.04
CA PRO A 78 -21.65 6.04 -1.68
C PRO A 78 -20.89 4.72 -1.47
N VAL A 79 -20.20 4.60 -0.35
CA VAL A 79 -19.52 3.36 0.04
C VAL A 79 -20.28 2.71 1.20
N PRO A 80 -21.05 1.65 0.95
CA PRO A 80 -21.79 0.95 2.00
C PRO A 80 -20.85 0.44 3.11
N GLY A 81 -21.26 0.66 4.37
CA GLY A 81 -20.51 0.24 5.54
C GLY A 81 -19.31 1.12 5.93
N MET A 82 -18.98 2.16 5.15
CA MET A 82 -18.02 3.17 5.59
C MET A 82 -18.71 4.13 6.58
N THR A 83 -18.15 4.26 7.76
CA THR A 83 -18.68 5.16 8.79
C THR A 83 -17.67 6.23 9.15
N ILE A 84 -18.17 7.44 9.47
CA ILE A 84 -17.33 8.53 9.97
C ILE A 84 -17.14 8.31 11.48
N VAL A 85 -15.88 8.25 11.91
CA VAL A 85 -15.49 8.15 13.33
C VAL A 85 -15.35 9.53 13.94
N HIS A 86 -14.80 10.48 13.15
CA HIS A 86 -14.63 11.87 13.53
C HIS A 86 -14.58 12.74 12.28
N GLU A 87 -15.09 13.95 12.38
CA GLU A 87 -14.98 14.98 11.34
C GLU A 87 -14.96 16.37 11.96
N ASP A 88 -14.09 17.22 11.43
CA ASP A 88 -14.02 18.65 11.68
C ASP A 88 -13.66 19.40 10.39
N ASP A 89 -13.16 20.63 10.47
CA ASP A 89 -12.81 21.44 9.30
C ASP A 89 -11.52 20.97 8.63
N ASP A 90 -10.63 20.29 9.35
CA ASP A 90 -9.30 19.92 8.91
C ASP A 90 -9.16 18.46 8.52
N ILE A 91 -9.85 17.56 9.20
CA ILE A 91 -9.70 16.11 9.03
C ILE A 91 -11.06 15.39 9.01
N VAL A 92 -11.06 14.24 8.36
CA VAL A 92 -12.10 13.23 8.56
C VAL A 92 -11.44 11.88 8.83
N VAL A 93 -11.89 11.21 9.89
CA VAL A 93 -11.46 9.85 10.24
C VAL A 93 -12.59 8.89 9.94
N VAL A 94 -12.30 7.88 9.15
CA VAL A 94 -13.28 6.87 8.74
C VAL A 94 -12.93 5.49 9.29
N ASN A 95 -13.95 4.68 9.57
CA ASN A 95 -13.81 3.23 9.67
C ASN A 95 -13.97 2.65 8.26
N LYS A 96 -12.86 2.28 7.63
CA LYS A 96 -12.84 1.78 6.27
C LYS A 96 -13.35 0.33 6.23
N PRO A 97 -14.41 0.02 5.45
CA PRO A 97 -14.86 -1.35 5.28
C PRO A 97 -13.96 -2.18 4.38
N ILE A 98 -14.24 -3.48 4.31
CA ILE A 98 -13.62 -4.42 3.36
C ILE A 98 -13.98 -4.06 1.90
N GLY A 99 -13.08 -4.39 0.97
CA GLY A 99 -13.31 -4.21 -0.47
C GLY A 99 -13.23 -2.76 -0.94
N VAL A 100 -12.73 -1.85 -0.12
CA VAL A 100 -12.59 -0.42 -0.42
C VAL A 100 -11.12 -0.03 -0.41
N ALA A 101 -10.62 0.53 -1.51
CA ALA A 101 -9.27 1.08 -1.56
C ALA A 101 -9.22 2.50 -0.97
N ALA A 102 -8.07 2.96 -0.54
CA ALA A 102 -7.93 4.33 -0.05
C ALA A 102 -8.22 5.36 -1.17
N HIS A 103 -7.71 5.10 -2.37
CA HIS A 103 -7.83 5.93 -3.57
C HIS A 103 -7.77 5.05 -4.83
N PRO A 104 -8.19 5.55 -6.00
CA PRO A 104 -8.04 4.83 -7.26
C PRO A 104 -6.59 4.46 -7.54
N THR A 105 -6.38 3.26 -8.09
CA THR A 105 -5.09 2.77 -8.56
C THR A 105 -5.28 2.02 -9.87
N VAL A 106 -4.24 1.94 -10.67
CA VAL A 106 -4.28 1.15 -11.93
C VAL A 106 -4.71 -0.29 -11.63
N GLY A 107 -5.73 -0.78 -12.34
CA GLY A 107 -6.30 -2.11 -12.16
C GLY A 107 -7.34 -2.24 -11.03
N TRP A 108 -7.60 -1.18 -10.28
CA TRP A 108 -8.68 -1.15 -9.29
C TRP A 108 -9.97 -0.57 -9.89
N THR A 109 -11.06 -1.32 -9.81
CA THR A 109 -12.39 -0.93 -10.33
C THR A 109 -13.45 -0.82 -9.23
N GLY A 110 -13.10 -1.12 -7.98
CA GLY A 110 -14.00 -1.05 -6.84
C GLY A 110 -14.08 0.35 -6.22
N PRO A 111 -14.90 0.50 -5.16
CA PRO A 111 -15.07 1.76 -4.46
C PRO A 111 -13.79 2.21 -3.75
N THR A 112 -13.73 3.51 -3.45
CA THR A 112 -12.60 4.11 -2.74
C THR A 112 -13.07 5.01 -1.60
N VAL A 113 -12.22 5.18 -0.57
CA VAL A 113 -12.53 6.09 0.54
C VAL A 113 -12.74 7.51 0.03
N ILE A 114 -11.88 7.98 -0.88
CA ILE A 114 -12.05 9.32 -1.47
C ILE A 114 -13.38 9.43 -2.20
N GLY A 115 -13.71 8.45 -3.06
CA GLY A 115 -14.97 8.43 -3.81
C GLY A 115 -16.17 8.44 -2.87
N GLY A 116 -16.12 7.66 -1.78
CA GLY A 116 -17.16 7.63 -0.77
C GLY A 116 -17.35 8.95 -0.05
N LEU A 117 -16.27 9.60 0.36
CA LEU A 117 -16.32 10.92 1.00
C LEU A 117 -16.88 11.99 0.05
N MET A 118 -16.39 12.03 -1.19
CA MET A 118 -16.91 12.95 -2.21
C MET A 118 -18.39 12.71 -2.50
N GLY A 119 -18.81 11.43 -2.61
CA GLY A 119 -20.21 11.05 -2.85
C GLY A 119 -21.14 11.40 -1.69
N ALA A 120 -20.61 11.47 -0.47
CA ALA A 120 -21.32 11.95 0.72
C ALA A 120 -21.27 13.49 0.91
N GLY A 121 -20.60 14.22 0.00
CA GLY A 121 -20.51 15.68 0.02
C GLY A 121 -19.42 16.26 0.93
N HIS A 122 -18.49 15.42 1.42
CA HIS A 122 -17.36 15.91 2.21
C HIS A 122 -16.33 16.62 1.35
N THR A 123 -15.83 17.76 1.84
CA THR A 123 -14.68 18.46 1.23
C THR A 123 -13.40 17.70 1.55
N ILE A 124 -12.50 17.58 0.58
CA ILE A 124 -11.20 16.94 0.70
C ILE A 124 -10.13 17.91 0.22
N ALA A 125 -8.97 17.93 0.88
CA ALA A 125 -7.83 18.73 0.44
C ALA A 125 -7.45 18.40 -1.01
N THR A 126 -7.13 19.40 -1.80
CA THR A 126 -6.77 19.24 -3.22
C THR A 126 -5.29 18.87 -3.42
N SER A 127 -4.48 18.97 -2.37
CA SER A 127 -3.08 18.57 -2.38
C SER A 127 -2.90 17.06 -2.59
N GLY A 128 -1.86 16.73 -3.32
CA GLY A 128 -1.54 15.37 -3.75
C GLY A 128 -1.73 15.21 -5.26
N ALA A 129 -1.43 14.01 -5.78
CA ALA A 129 -1.78 13.70 -7.17
C ALA A 129 -3.31 13.60 -7.30
N ALA A 130 -3.84 13.96 -8.46
CA ALA A 130 -5.28 14.13 -8.68
C ALA A 130 -6.13 12.91 -8.24
N GLU A 131 -5.60 11.71 -8.41
CA GLU A 131 -6.26 10.46 -8.02
C GLU A 131 -6.23 10.14 -6.52
N ARG A 132 -5.46 10.90 -5.73
CA ARG A 132 -5.26 10.67 -4.28
C ARG A 132 -5.18 11.94 -3.46
N GLN A 133 -5.93 12.96 -3.86
CA GLN A 133 -6.06 14.21 -3.12
C GLN A 133 -6.50 13.94 -1.67
N GLY A 134 -5.93 14.66 -0.70
CA GLY A 134 -6.21 14.49 0.73
C GLY A 134 -5.68 13.19 1.38
N ILE A 135 -5.18 12.22 0.61
CA ILE A 135 -4.69 10.95 1.13
C ILE A 135 -3.27 11.08 1.67
N VAL A 136 -3.11 10.90 2.96
CA VAL A 136 -1.82 10.98 3.68
C VAL A 136 -1.24 9.61 4.00
N HIS A 137 -2.07 8.57 4.12
CA HIS A 137 -1.69 7.16 4.28
C HIS A 137 -2.71 6.24 3.62
N ARG A 138 -2.50 4.92 3.71
CA ARG A 138 -3.41 3.95 3.10
C ARG A 138 -3.52 2.67 3.92
N LEU A 139 -4.67 2.01 3.77
CA LEU A 139 -4.90 0.62 4.10
C LEU A 139 -5.07 -0.18 2.79
N ASP A 140 -4.76 -1.47 2.82
CA ASP A 140 -5.07 -2.37 1.70
C ASP A 140 -6.60 -2.46 1.51
N ALA A 141 -7.07 -2.78 0.31
CA ALA A 141 -8.50 -2.85 0.04
C ALA A 141 -9.25 -3.80 1.01
N ASN A 142 -8.64 -4.94 1.33
CA ASN A 142 -9.22 -5.93 2.23
C ASN A 142 -8.80 -5.76 3.71
N THR A 143 -8.05 -4.72 4.07
CA THR A 143 -7.79 -4.33 5.46
C THR A 143 -8.82 -3.31 5.89
N THR A 144 -9.49 -3.55 6.99
CA THR A 144 -10.53 -2.67 7.56
C THR A 144 -9.96 -1.80 8.68
N GLY A 145 -10.69 -0.77 9.11
CA GLY A 145 -10.38 0.00 10.30
C GLY A 145 -10.08 1.48 10.09
N ALA A 146 -9.49 2.11 11.09
CA ALA A 146 -9.30 3.55 11.19
C ALA A 146 -8.36 4.11 10.10
N MET A 147 -8.84 5.12 9.40
CA MET A 147 -8.08 5.85 8.38
C MET A 147 -8.42 7.33 8.41
N VAL A 148 -7.40 8.21 8.39
CA VAL A 148 -7.57 9.67 8.32
C VAL A 148 -7.38 10.18 6.89
N VAL A 149 -8.22 11.14 6.49
CA VAL A 149 -8.13 11.90 5.25
C VAL A 149 -8.10 13.38 5.59
N ALA A 150 -7.23 14.14 4.94
CA ALA A 150 -7.13 15.59 5.12
C ALA A 150 -8.24 16.30 4.34
N LYS A 151 -8.92 17.26 4.99
CA LYS A 151 -9.93 18.14 4.40
C LYS A 151 -9.34 19.48 4.00
N SER A 152 -8.36 20.00 4.73
CA SER A 152 -7.64 21.24 4.44
C SER A 152 -6.22 21.01 3.93
N GLU A 153 -5.67 21.98 3.19
CA GLU A 153 -4.29 21.96 2.70
C GLU A 153 -3.27 21.99 3.84
N HIS A 154 -3.62 22.70 4.93
CA HIS A 154 -2.82 22.72 6.14
C HIS A 154 -2.75 21.33 6.77
N ALA A 155 -3.88 20.67 6.95
CA ALA A 155 -3.97 19.33 7.49
C ALA A 155 -3.23 18.31 6.62
N TYR A 156 -3.35 18.40 5.28
CA TYR A 156 -2.59 17.54 4.38
C TYR A 156 -1.09 17.65 4.61
N SER A 157 -0.58 18.89 4.64
CA SER A 157 0.86 19.13 4.81
C SER A 157 1.37 18.66 6.17
N HIS A 158 0.62 18.93 7.26
CA HIS A 158 0.94 18.53 8.62
C HIS A 158 0.96 16.99 8.74
N LEU A 159 -0.12 16.32 8.35
CA LEU A 159 -0.23 14.86 8.45
C LEU A 159 0.79 14.16 7.56
N LYS A 160 1.05 14.65 6.32
CA LYS A 160 2.11 14.11 5.47
C LYS A 160 3.46 14.13 6.16
N ARG A 161 3.78 15.22 6.86
CA ARG A 161 5.00 15.34 7.66
C ARG A 161 4.99 14.35 8.83
N ALA A 162 3.91 14.29 9.61
CA ALA A 162 3.77 13.38 10.75
C ALA A 162 3.94 11.91 10.34
N PHE A 163 3.33 11.47 9.22
CA PHE A 163 3.55 10.12 8.68
C PHE A 163 4.99 9.89 8.21
N LYS A 164 5.65 10.89 7.62
CA LYS A 164 7.05 10.81 7.18
C LYS A 164 8.00 10.72 8.37
N GLU A 165 7.75 11.50 9.41
CA GLU A 165 8.54 11.57 10.65
C GLU A 165 8.20 10.44 11.63
N ARG A 166 7.17 9.61 11.31
CA ARG A 166 6.73 8.46 12.10
C ARG A 166 6.22 8.82 13.49
N THR A 167 5.64 10.02 13.64
CA THR A 167 5.02 10.47 14.90
C THR A 167 3.58 9.98 15.06
N VAL A 168 2.98 9.41 14.00
CA VAL A 168 1.63 8.83 14.02
C VAL A 168 1.67 7.44 14.66
N ASP A 169 0.84 7.22 15.68
CA ASP A 169 0.64 5.90 16.29
C ASP A 169 -0.37 5.10 15.47
N LYS A 170 0.06 3.95 14.94
CA LYS A 170 -0.73 3.06 14.08
C LYS A 170 -0.77 1.69 14.72
N ARG A 171 -1.95 1.32 15.21
CA ARG A 171 -2.20 0.03 15.85
C ARG A 171 -3.08 -0.85 14.98
N TYR A 172 -2.65 -2.08 14.82
CA TYR A 172 -3.38 -3.10 14.09
C TYR A 172 -3.55 -4.33 14.95
N HIS A 173 -4.67 -5.01 14.80
CA HIS A 173 -4.79 -6.38 15.26
C HIS A 173 -4.74 -7.34 14.08
N ALA A 174 -3.99 -8.42 14.25
CA ALA A 174 -3.89 -9.50 13.26
C ALA A 174 -4.07 -10.85 13.96
N LEU A 175 -4.97 -11.68 13.43
CA LEU A 175 -5.00 -13.10 13.79
C LEU A 175 -4.04 -13.83 12.85
N VAL A 176 -2.96 -14.39 13.39
CA VAL A 176 -1.94 -15.10 12.64
C VAL A 176 -1.97 -16.59 12.93
N GLN A 177 -1.50 -17.42 12.01
CA GLN A 177 -1.41 -18.86 12.18
C GLN A 177 -0.29 -19.24 13.13
N GLY A 178 -0.56 -20.20 14.03
CA GLY A 178 0.41 -20.71 14.99
C GLY A 178 0.78 -19.66 16.06
N HIS A 179 1.96 -19.80 16.60
CA HIS A 179 2.44 -19.04 17.74
C HIS A 179 3.81 -18.45 17.43
N PRO A 180 3.91 -17.14 17.22
CA PRO A 180 5.21 -16.49 17.07
C PRO A 180 6.10 -16.72 18.32
N ASP A 181 7.34 -17.08 18.08
CA ASP A 181 8.36 -17.21 19.13
C ASP A 181 9.53 -16.29 18.77
N PRO A 182 9.84 -15.31 19.63
CA PRO A 182 9.19 -14.95 20.91
C PRO A 182 7.76 -14.38 20.76
N PHE A 183 6.97 -14.40 21.82
CA PHE A 183 5.60 -13.85 21.88
C PHE A 183 5.50 -12.36 21.55
N ARG A 184 6.59 -11.62 21.72
CA ARG A 184 6.76 -10.22 21.28
C ARG A 184 8.06 -10.07 20.54
N GLY A 185 8.05 -9.20 19.56
CA GLY A 185 9.25 -8.98 18.76
C GLY A 185 9.17 -7.81 17.82
N THR A 186 10.28 -7.61 17.11
CA THR A 186 10.40 -6.61 16.06
C THR A 186 10.90 -7.30 14.81
N VAL A 187 10.20 -7.09 13.70
CA VAL A 187 10.65 -7.48 12.36
C VAL A 187 11.20 -6.23 11.71
N ASP A 188 12.51 -6.13 11.60
CA ASP A 188 13.23 -5.10 10.85
C ASP A 188 13.79 -5.75 9.58
N ALA A 189 12.98 -5.76 8.52
CA ALA A 189 13.33 -6.44 7.27
C ALA A 189 12.82 -5.65 6.07
N PRO A 190 13.70 -5.34 5.08
CA PRO A 190 13.33 -4.50 3.96
C PRO A 190 12.36 -5.21 3.00
N ILE A 191 11.37 -4.47 2.50
CA ILE A 191 10.32 -4.98 1.60
C ILE A 191 10.43 -4.36 0.22
N ASP A 192 10.30 -5.21 -0.81
CA ASP A 192 10.12 -4.80 -2.20
C ASP A 192 9.21 -5.79 -2.94
N ARG A 193 9.00 -5.56 -4.25
CA ARG A 193 8.28 -6.49 -5.11
C ARG A 193 8.94 -7.86 -5.09
N HIS A 194 8.12 -8.90 -5.06
CA HIS A 194 8.63 -10.28 -5.12
C HIS A 194 9.38 -10.51 -6.45
N PRO A 195 10.53 -11.18 -6.43
CA PRO A 195 11.34 -11.40 -7.65
C PRO A 195 10.62 -12.15 -8.78
N SER A 196 9.57 -12.94 -8.46
CA SER A 196 8.75 -13.65 -9.47
C SER A 196 7.94 -12.72 -10.39
N GLY A 197 7.79 -11.44 -10.05
CA GLY A 197 7.03 -10.49 -10.86
C GLY A 197 5.51 -10.66 -10.83
N ASP A 198 4.96 -11.49 -9.93
CA ASP A 198 3.54 -11.82 -9.80
C ASP A 198 2.71 -10.75 -9.04
N GLY A 199 3.27 -9.58 -8.83
CA GLY A 199 2.61 -8.45 -8.15
C GLY A 199 2.66 -8.52 -6.62
N ARG A 200 3.14 -9.61 -6.02
CA ARG A 200 3.36 -9.73 -4.57
C ARG A 200 4.53 -8.88 -4.10
N PHE A 201 4.59 -8.69 -2.78
CA PHE A 201 5.73 -8.10 -2.08
C PHE A 201 6.41 -9.19 -1.23
N ALA A 202 7.68 -9.00 -0.94
CA ALA A 202 8.47 -9.92 -0.12
C ALA A 202 9.53 -9.17 0.67
N VAL A 203 10.10 -9.84 1.67
CA VAL A 203 11.37 -9.41 2.27
C VAL A 203 12.46 -9.65 1.25
N VAL A 204 13.11 -8.57 0.80
CA VAL A 204 14.13 -8.61 -0.26
C VAL A 204 15.31 -7.74 0.14
N ALA A 205 16.52 -8.29 0.04
CA ALA A 205 17.75 -7.53 0.27
C ALA A 205 17.81 -6.31 -0.66
N GLY A 206 18.08 -5.12 -0.09
CA GLY A 206 18.06 -3.85 -0.84
C GLY A 206 16.66 -3.24 -1.05
N GLY A 207 15.62 -3.87 -0.53
CA GLY A 207 14.27 -3.30 -0.51
C GLY A 207 14.14 -2.07 0.39
N LYS A 208 12.94 -1.53 0.50
CA LYS A 208 12.64 -0.36 1.32
C LYS A 208 12.64 -0.73 2.81
N PRO A 209 13.34 -0.01 3.69
CA PRO A 209 13.34 -0.25 5.13
C PRO A 209 11.93 -0.35 5.69
N SER A 210 11.66 -1.40 6.47
CA SER A 210 10.33 -1.70 6.98
C SER A 210 10.45 -2.30 8.38
N VAL A 211 9.77 -1.68 9.37
CA VAL A 211 9.82 -2.08 10.78
C VAL A 211 8.40 -2.32 11.30
N THR A 212 8.19 -3.50 11.85
CA THR A 212 6.93 -3.97 12.44
C THR A 212 7.19 -4.52 13.84
N HIS A 213 6.55 -3.95 14.85
CA HIS A 213 6.56 -4.49 16.21
C HIS A 213 5.29 -5.31 16.43
N TYR A 214 5.39 -6.41 17.14
CA TYR A 214 4.23 -7.21 17.52
C TYR A 214 4.32 -7.68 18.97
N ASP A 215 3.15 -7.84 19.59
CA ASP A 215 2.97 -8.45 20.91
C ASP A 215 1.77 -9.39 20.84
N THR A 216 1.89 -10.61 21.34
CA THR A 216 0.78 -11.57 21.38
C THR A 216 -0.17 -11.20 22.50
N ILE A 217 -1.41 -10.83 22.13
CA ILE A 217 -2.49 -10.49 23.08
C ILE A 217 -3.12 -11.78 23.62
N GLU A 218 -3.37 -12.74 22.71
CA GLU A 218 -4.10 -13.97 23.05
C GLU A 218 -3.59 -15.11 22.16
N ALA A 219 -3.32 -16.28 22.75
CA ALA A 219 -2.88 -17.47 22.04
C ALA A 219 -3.99 -18.54 22.08
N PHE A 220 -4.30 -19.13 20.92
CA PHE A 220 -5.33 -20.14 20.72
C PHE A 220 -4.67 -21.43 20.25
N ARG A 221 -5.44 -22.52 20.13
CA ARG A 221 -4.89 -23.82 19.71
C ARG A 221 -4.10 -23.78 18.38
N ALA A 222 -4.54 -23.02 17.37
CA ALA A 222 -3.95 -23.00 16.03
C ALA A 222 -3.58 -21.59 15.53
N ALA A 223 -3.78 -20.55 16.33
CA ALA A 223 -3.61 -19.17 15.94
C ALA A 223 -3.24 -18.31 17.13
N SER A 224 -2.76 -17.10 16.87
CA SER A 224 -2.49 -16.07 17.87
C SER A 224 -3.04 -14.73 17.42
N LEU A 225 -3.67 -14.00 18.33
CA LEU A 225 -4.06 -12.59 18.12
C LEU A 225 -2.91 -11.69 18.51
N LEU A 226 -2.46 -10.87 17.60
CA LEU A 226 -1.35 -9.94 17.80
C LEU A 226 -1.83 -8.50 17.84
N ASP A 227 -1.27 -7.71 18.77
CA ASP A 227 -1.21 -6.25 18.67
C ASP A 227 0.03 -5.86 17.88
N ILE A 228 -0.13 -5.08 16.83
CA ILE A 228 0.94 -4.71 15.91
C ILE A 228 1.05 -3.20 15.82
N LYS A 229 2.27 -2.71 16.05
CA LYS A 229 2.65 -1.31 15.88
C LYS A 229 3.57 -1.15 14.68
N LEU A 230 3.23 -0.22 13.78
CA LEU A 230 4.01 0.08 12.58
C LEU A 230 4.82 1.37 12.72
N GLU A 231 6.14 1.30 12.56
CA GLU A 231 6.95 2.49 12.29
C GLU A 231 6.83 2.93 10.84
N THR A 232 6.89 2.00 9.92
CA THR A 232 6.79 2.23 8.47
C THR A 232 5.42 1.76 7.94
N GLY A 233 5.07 2.13 6.71
CA GLY A 233 3.81 1.73 6.07
C GLY A 233 4.05 1.33 4.61
N ARG A 234 4.74 0.19 4.38
CA ARG A 234 4.93 -0.34 3.03
C ARG A 234 3.71 -1.16 2.61
N THR A 235 3.52 -1.30 1.30
CA THR A 235 2.45 -2.14 0.76
C THR A 235 2.53 -3.55 1.34
N HIS A 236 1.41 -4.05 1.88
CA HIS A 236 1.28 -5.36 2.49
C HIS A 236 2.25 -5.63 3.66
N GLN A 237 2.83 -4.63 4.31
CA GLN A 237 3.95 -4.79 5.24
C GLN A 237 3.70 -5.83 6.34
N ILE A 238 2.59 -5.75 7.07
CA ILE A 238 2.25 -6.72 8.13
C ILE A 238 2.14 -8.12 7.53
N ARG A 239 1.43 -8.26 6.43
CA ARG A 239 1.18 -9.52 5.74
C ARG A 239 2.48 -10.20 5.30
N VAL A 240 3.40 -9.42 4.72
CA VAL A 240 4.74 -9.86 4.28
C VAL A 240 5.59 -10.27 5.47
N HIS A 241 5.66 -9.45 6.52
CA HIS A 241 6.48 -9.73 7.69
C HIS A 241 5.99 -10.96 8.45
N MET A 242 4.67 -11.10 8.68
CA MET A 242 4.11 -12.26 9.35
C MET A 242 4.28 -13.54 8.52
N SER A 243 4.14 -13.47 7.21
CA SER A 243 4.45 -14.60 6.31
C SER A 243 5.94 -14.98 6.35
N ALA A 244 6.85 -14.01 6.39
CA ALA A 244 8.29 -14.25 6.50
C ALA A 244 8.67 -14.94 7.82
N LEU A 245 7.94 -14.64 8.91
CA LEU A 245 8.06 -15.35 10.19
C LEU A 245 7.38 -16.74 10.18
N ARG A 246 6.75 -17.17 9.07
CA ARG A 246 5.94 -18.38 8.93
C ARG A 246 4.65 -18.38 9.76
N HIS A 247 4.16 -17.20 10.11
CA HIS A 247 2.90 -16.97 10.80
C HIS A 247 2.00 -16.03 9.97
N PRO A 248 1.57 -16.43 8.74
CA PRO A 248 0.76 -15.56 7.90
C PRO A 248 -0.57 -15.21 8.58
N CYS A 249 -1.13 -14.04 8.26
CA CYS A 249 -2.47 -13.69 8.72
C CYS A 249 -3.48 -14.72 8.27
N VAL A 250 -4.34 -15.18 9.15
CA VAL A 250 -5.42 -16.13 8.81
C VAL A 250 -6.24 -15.57 7.66
N GLY A 251 -6.53 -16.39 6.65
CA GLY A 251 -7.27 -15.99 5.45
C GLY A 251 -6.45 -15.28 4.37
N ASP A 252 -5.16 -15.02 4.60
CA ASP A 252 -4.28 -14.41 3.60
C ASP A 252 -3.65 -15.44 2.66
N LEU A 253 -4.45 -15.98 1.76
CA LEU A 253 -4.01 -17.02 0.81
C LEU A 253 -2.88 -16.52 -0.10
N LEU A 254 -2.82 -15.20 -0.38
CA LEU A 254 -1.76 -14.60 -1.18
C LEU A 254 -0.38 -14.76 -0.53
N TYR A 255 -0.34 -14.77 0.80
CA TYR A 255 0.88 -14.88 1.60
C TYR A 255 1.01 -16.20 2.35
N GLY A 256 0.31 -17.25 1.87
CA GLY A 256 0.54 -18.64 2.29
C GLY A 256 -0.23 -19.08 3.51
N ALA A 257 -1.35 -18.43 3.85
CA ALA A 257 -2.24 -18.90 4.89
C ALA A 257 -2.90 -20.25 4.51
N ASP A 258 -3.11 -21.11 5.51
CA ASP A 258 -3.81 -22.37 5.34
C ASP A 258 -5.29 -22.13 4.99
N PRO A 259 -5.76 -22.58 3.81
CA PRO A 259 -7.14 -22.42 3.40
C PRO A 259 -8.11 -23.21 4.29
N THR A 260 -7.65 -24.31 4.91
CA THR A 260 -8.48 -25.14 5.79
C THR A 260 -8.84 -24.40 7.07
N LEU A 261 -7.84 -23.74 7.69
CA LEU A 261 -8.08 -22.92 8.87
C LEU A 261 -8.96 -21.70 8.52
N ALA A 262 -8.69 -21.04 7.39
CA ALA A 262 -9.50 -19.93 6.92
C ALA A 262 -10.97 -20.31 6.72
N ALA A 263 -11.23 -21.43 6.04
CA ALA A 263 -12.58 -21.94 5.81
C ALA A 263 -13.29 -22.31 7.11
N ARG A 264 -12.60 -22.97 8.06
CA ARG A 264 -13.14 -23.33 9.37
C ARG A 264 -13.58 -22.09 10.17
N LEU A 265 -12.79 -21.01 10.11
CA LEU A 265 -13.10 -19.75 10.80
C LEU A 265 -14.03 -18.84 10.00
N GLY A 266 -14.43 -19.23 8.78
CA GLY A 266 -15.30 -18.45 7.90
C GLY A 266 -14.66 -17.16 7.38
N VAL A 267 -13.31 -17.12 7.25
CA VAL A 267 -12.56 -15.95 6.82
C VAL A 267 -12.17 -16.08 5.35
N THR A 268 -12.55 -15.10 4.54
CA THR A 268 -12.26 -15.07 3.08
C THR A 268 -11.19 -14.05 2.68
N ARG A 269 -10.61 -13.37 3.66
CA ARG A 269 -9.57 -12.33 3.51
C ARG A 269 -8.60 -12.40 4.67
N GLN A 270 -7.49 -11.66 4.60
CA GLN A 270 -6.60 -11.52 5.75
C GLN A 270 -7.35 -11.03 6.99
N TRP A 271 -7.22 -11.72 8.11
CA TRP A 271 -7.68 -11.25 9.41
C TRP A 271 -6.74 -10.16 9.90
N LEU A 272 -6.97 -8.95 9.44
CA LEU A 272 -6.16 -7.76 9.71
C LEU A 272 -7.06 -6.52 9.79
N HIS A 273 -6.91 -5.76 10.89
CA HIS A 273 -7.73 -4.61 11.18
C HIS A 273 -6.90 -3.49 11.81
N ALA A 274 -7.04 -2.25 11.32
CA ALA A 274 -6.45 -1.06 11.91
C ALA A 274 -7.31 -0.59 13.08
N VAL A 275 -7.04 -1.11 14.28
CA VAL A 275 -7.89 -0.91 15.47
C VAL A 275 -7.79 0.50 16.03
N ALA A 276 -6.61 1.15 15.90
CA ALA A 276 -6.45 2.50 16.42
C ALA A 276 -5.47 3.33 15.58
N LEU A 277 -5.71 4.64 15.57
CA LEU A 277 -4.91 5.64 14.90
C LEU A 277 -4.79 6.86 15.81
N GLY A 278 -3.55 7.25 16.17
CA GLY A 278 -3.26 8.41 17.02
C GLY A 278 -2.30 9.38 16.34
N PHE A 279 -2.58 10.67 16.44
CA PHE A 279 -1.74 11.74 15.88
C PHE A 279 -2.06 13.10 16.53
N GLU A 280 -1.17 14.06 16.38
CA GLU A 280 -1.42 15.44 16.75
C GLU A 280 -2.37 16.10 15.74
N HIS A 281 -3.44 16.72 16.23
CA HIS A 281 -4.42 17.41 15.39
C HIS A 281 -3.75 18.58 14.64
N PRO A 282 -3.93 18.67 13.29
CA PRO A 282 -3.21 19.65 12.48
C PRO A 282 -3.37 21.11 12.90
N ALA A 283 -4.57 21.50 13.33
CA ALA A 283 -4.85 22.89 13.70
C ALA A 283 -4.58 23.18 15.18
N THR A 284 -4.90 22.25 16.09
CA THR A 284 -4.81 22.51 17.54
C THR A 284 -3.51 22.03 18.18
N GLY A 285 -2.80 21.08 17.55
CA GLY A 285 -1.63 20.41 18.12
C GLY A 285 -1.98 19.42 19.26
N GLU A 286 -3.25 19.23 19.59
CA GLU A 286 -3.67 18.29 20.60
C GLU A 286 -3.53 16.86 20.09
N TRP A 287 -3.11 15.94 20.97
CA TRP A 287 -3.06 14.52 20.63
C TRP A 287 -4.46 13.94 20.56
N MET A 288 -4.82 13.35 19.42
CA MET A 288 -6.07 12.65 19.22
C MET A 288 -5.82 11.16 18.99
N SER A 289 -6.74 10.33 19.49
CA SER A 289 -6.69 8.88 19.28
C SER A 289 -8.10 8.38 18.94
N PHE A 290 -8.18 7.59 17.87
CA PHE A 290 -9.40 7.03 17.33
C PHE A 290 -9.31 5.52 17.32
N SER A 291 -10.39 4.84 17.71
CA SER A 291 -10.47 3.38 17.67
C SER A 291 -11.67 2.92 16.85
N THR A 292 -11.58 1.72 16.32
CA THR A 292 -12.66 1.07 15.55
C THR A 292 -12.84 -0.37 16.00
N ASP A 293 -14.10 -0.80 16.05
CA ASP A 293 -14.45 -2.18 16.39
C ASP A 293 -14.19 -3.13 15.21
N TYR A 294 -14.00 -4.40 15.51
CA TYR A 294 -13.89 -5.42 14.47
C TYR A 294 -15.18 -5.52 13.66
N PRO A 295 -15.08 -5.61 12.33
CA PRO A 295 -16.24 -5.93 11.52
C PRO A 295 -16.70 -7.37 11.80
N GLN A 296 -17.97 -7.63 11.51
CA GLN A 296 -18.65 -8.87 11.89
C GLN A 296 -17.93 -10.15 11.44
N ASP A 297 -17.30 -10.14 10.27
CA ASP A 297 -16.56 -11.29 9.74
C ASP A 297 -15.33 -11.63 10.61
N LEU A 298 -14.59 -10.63 11.02
CA LEU A 298 -13.42 -10.80 11.89
C LEU A 298 -13.83 -11.15 13.32
N GLN A 299 -14.88 -10.51 13.85
CA GLN A 299 -15.38 -10.83 15.19
C GLN A 299 -15.87 -12.27 15.29
N LYS A 300 -16.67 -12.74 14.33
CA LYS A 300 -17.12 -14.14 14.30
C LYS A 300 -15.96 -15.13 14.25
N ALA A 301 -14.95 -14.87 13.44
CA ALA A 301 -13.79 -15.76 13.37
C ALA A 301 -13.01 -15.80 14.70
N LEU A 302 -12.90 -14.66 15.39
CA LEU A 302 -12.28 -14.58 16.71
C LEU A 302 -13.08 -15.33 17.77
N ASP A 303 -14.41 -15.24 17.75
CA ASP A 303 -15.29 -15.96 18.65
C ASP A 303 -15.19 -17.49 18.44
N ILE A 304 -15.12 -17.95 17.18
CA ILE A 304 -14.95 -19.38 16.85
C ILE A 304 -13.60 -19.88 17.39
N VAL A 305 -12.50 -19.19 17.12
CA VAL A 305 -11.18 -19.66 17.54
C VAL A 305 -11.04 -19.67 19.07
N ARG A 306 -11.71 -18.73 19.77
CA ARG A 306 -11.80 -18.71 21.24
C ARG A 306 -12.57 -19.89 21.80
N ALA A 307 -13.67 -20.26 21.15
CA ALA A 307 -14.49 -21.41 21.57
C ALA A 307 -13.81 -22.76 21.35
N GLU A 308 -12.80 -22.83 20.48
CA GLU A 308 -12.02 -24.05 20.19
C GLU A 308 -10.75 -24.21 21.06
N SER A 309 -10.46 -23.22 21.93
CA SER A 309 -9.22 -23.12 22.71
C SER A 309 -9.34 -23.72 24.10
#